data_54a5d05d5e117620d72dc8bfd758903c
#
_entry.id   54a5d05d5e117620d72dc8bfd758903c
#
_cell.length_a   1.000
_cell.length_b   1.000
_cell.length_c   1.000
_cell.angle_alpha   90.00
_cell.angle_beta   90.00
_cell.angle_gamma   90.00
#
_symmetry.space_group_name_H-M   'P 1'
#
loop_
_entity.id
_entity.type
_entity.pdbx_description
1 polymer ?
#
loop_
_entity_poly.entity_id
_entity_poly.type
_entity_poly.pdbx_seq_one_letter_code
_entity_poly.pdbx_strand_id
1 'polypeptide(L)'
;MDGKTLEAAAAAAGMCERTARRWQDGPLPSATKTPRTWRTREDPFAGVWAAEVLPRLAADTEARLQALTLFEWLYEQHPGQFHPGQVRTFQRRVRDWHARHGPDVEAYFEQTAVPGREGALDFTDASDLGVTIQGEGFPHLLFEWVLSFSGWTYVALAASETFEALVAGLQGAVWTLGAVPAVIRHDNLSAATHELKRSGGRQLTERFRGVLEHDDLRSSRIQPGEAHENGVVEQAHFRTKTAVEQALLLRGHADFVDEATYETFVRDVIERKRNQPAARRLAEERPYLRPLPPAPVPNYTTCTCVVRRWSTIRVGGRTYSVPSRLLGHTVEARQHPRTVEVLYRGQVIETMPRLRGEADHRIDYRHIIGSLVRKPGAFARYRYREELFPSLTFRQAYDALCVTHGERADVEYVRLLHLAATTSERHVEATLLTLLHDAQPFDYAGVQAIVTPMTPRVPVIGIPTPDLAQYDALLGGGGPC
;
A
#
# COMPACT_ATOMS: atom_id res chain seq x y z
N MET A 1 12.56 -32.96 -59.10
CA MET A 1 11.48 -31.96 -59.31
C MET A 1 11.13 -31.97 -60.79
N ASP A 2 10.21 -32.80 -61.19
CA ASP A 2 9.86 -33.03 -62.63
C ASP A 2 9.07 -31.83 -63.17
N GLY A 3 9.73 -30.70 -63.41
CA GLY A 3 9.12 -29.51 -64.05
C GLY A 3 8.08 -28.78 -63.25
N LYS A 4 7.92 -29.07 -61.93
CA LYS A 4 7.02 -28.38 -61.02
C LYS A 4 7.75 -27.24 -60.30
N THR A 5 7.06 -26.15 -60.04
CA THR A 5 7.58 -25.10 -59.20
C THR A 5 7.80 -25.60 -57.75
N LEU A 6 8.73 -25.00 -56.99
CA LEU A 6 8.98 -25.39 -55.61
C LEU A 6 7.70 -25.38 -54.76
N GLU A 7 6.85 -24.41 -54.99
CA GLU A 7 5.56 -24.22 -54.33
C GLU A 7 4.59 -25.42 -54.62
N ALA A 8 4.48 -25.79 -55.89
CA ALA A 8 3.65 -26.93 -56.29
C ALA A 8 4.20 -28.26 -55.77
N ALA A 9 5.52 -28.41 -55.71
CA ALA A 9 6.16 -29.61 -55.17
C ALA A 9 6.02 -29.67 -53.64
N ALA A 10 6.10 -28.54 -52.92
CA ALA A 10 5.88 -28.46 -51.50
C ALA A 10 4.44 -28.80 -51.12
N ALA A 11 3.47 -28.24 -51.83
CA ALA A 11 2.05 -28.53 -51.64
C ALA A 11 1.72 -30.02 -51.88
N ALA A 12 2.26 -30.59 -52.96
CA ALA A 12 2.09 -32.01 -53.27
C ALA A 12 2.71 -32.95 -52.23
N ALA A 13 3.76 -32.50 -51.53
CA ALA A 13 4.43 -33.24 -50.47
C ALA A 13 3.87 -32.94 -49.06
N GLY A 14 2.81 -32.14 -48.96
CA GLY A 14 2.20 -31.76 -47.67
C GLY A 14 3.14 -30.96 -46.75
N MET A 15 4.06 -30.18 -47.30
CA MET A 15 5.02 -29.39 -46.55
C MET A 15 4.98 -27.89 -46.92
N CYS A 16 5.38 -27.01 -46.03
CA CYS A 16 5.52 -25.59 -46.34
C CYS A 16 6.75 -25.32 -47.22
N GLU A 17 6.73 -24.22 -48.00
CA GLU A 17 7.83 -23.82 -48.89
C GLU A 17 9.19 -23.71 -48.20
N ARG A 18 9.22 -23.21 -46.96
CA ARG A 18 10.45 -23.12 -46.18
C ARG A 18 11.07 -24.48 -45.96
N THR A 19 10.25 -25.51 -45.71
CA THR A 19 10.71 -26.88 -45.55
C THR A 19 11.15 -27.47 -46.89
N ALA A 20 10.40 -27.22 -47.97
CA ALA A 20 10.75 -27.66 -49.32
C ALA A 20 12.07 -27.06 -49.81
N ARG A 21 12.30 -25.75 -49.58
CA ARG A 21 13.55 -25.04 -49.90
C ARG A 21 14.73 -25.64 -49.14
N ARG A 22 14.55 -26.01 -47.87
CA ARG A 22 15.59 -26.70 -47.08
C ARG A 22 15.98 -28.08 -47.67
N TRP A 23 15.05 -28.76 -48.31
CA TRP A 23 15.28 -30.07 -48.87
C TRP A 23 15.65 -30.06 -50.37
N GLN A 24 15.53 -28.90 -51.02
CA GLN A 24 15.86 -28.74 -52.44
C GLN A 24 17.35 -28.98 -52.72
N ASP A 25 18.21 -28.34 -51.89
CA ASP A 25 19.66 -28.35 -52.08
C ASP A 25 20.36 -29.15 -50.96
N GLY A 26 19.61 -29.79 -50.08
CA GLY A 26 20.12 -30.55 -48.94
C GLY A 26 20.11 -32.09 -49.19
N PRO A 27 20.79 -32.84 -48.33
CA PRO A 27 20.77 -34.30 -48.41
C PRO A 27 19.35 -34.82 -48.20
N LEU A 28 18.99 -35.89 -48.86
CA LEU A 28 17.69 -36.56 -48.75
C LEU A 28 17.33 -36.83 -47.26
N PRO A 29 16.08 -36.67 -46.83
CA PRO A 29 15.65 -36.94 -45.47
C PRO A 29 16.04 -38.30 -44.91
N SER A 30 16.08 -39.32 -45.79
CA SER A 30 16.54 -40.68 -45.47
C SER A 30 18.03 -40.75 -45.19
N ALA A 31 18.85 -39.88 -45.82
CA ALA A 31 20.29 -39.85 -45.64
C ALA A 31 20.73 -39.03 -44.37
N THR A 32 19.87 -38.11 -43.88
CA THR A 32 20.16 -37.28 -42.70
C THR A 32 19.67 -37.87 -41.39
N LYS A 33 18.76 -38.85 -41.41
CA LYS A 33 18.32 -39.53 -40.21
C LYS A 33 19.21 -40.74 -39.94
N THR A 34 20.27 -40.52 -39.20
CA THR A 34 20.97 -41.63 -38.52
C THR A 34 19.96 -42.35 -37.62
N PRO A 35 19.79 -43.67 -37.76
CA PRO A 35 18.93 -44.43 -36.87
C PRO A 35 19.37 -44.18 -35.43
N ARG A 36 18.47 -43.77 -34.58
CA ARG A 36 18.78 -43.59 -33.17
C ARG A 36 19.13 -44.94 -32.57
N THR A 37 20.36 -45.12 -32.16
CA THR A 37 20.90 -46.39 -31.61
C THR A 37 20.65 -46.51 -30.10
N TRP A 38 20.22 -45.43 -29.41
CA TRP A 38 19.89 -45.54 -28.01
C TRP A 38 18.45 -46.02 -27.80
N ARG A 39 18.28 -46.96 -26.93
CA ARG A 39 16.96 -47.35 -26.39
C ARG A 39 16.39 -46.12 -25.67
N THR A 40 15.14 -45.73 -25.99
CA THR A 40 14.35 -44.83 -25.17
C THR A 40 14.25 -45.46 -23.78
N ARG A 41 14.58 -44.71 -22.74
CA ARG A 41 14.35 -45.18 -21.36
C ARG A 41 12.88 -45.59 -21.23
N GLU A 42 12.64 -46.76 -20.63
CA GLU A 42 11.30 -47.18 -20.28
C GLU A 42 10.64 -46.07 -19.46
N ASP A 43 9.34 -45.85 -19.72
CA ASP A 43 8.56 -44.87 -18.99
C ASP A 43 8.38 -45.34 -17.54
N PRO A 44 8.93 -44.63 -16.56
CA PRO A 44 8.86 -45.05 -15.16
C PRO A 44 7.44 -45.06 -14.60
N PHE A 45 6.50 -44.41 -15.26
CA PHE A 45 5.10 -44.30 -14.82
C PHE A 45 4.16 -45.27 -15.57
N ALA A 46 4.66 -46.11 -16.47
CA ALA A 46 3.81 -47.01 -17.29
C ALA A 46 2.89 -47.91 -16.45
N GLY A 47 3.40 -48.46 -15.34
CA GLY A 47 2.66 -49.36 -14.47
C GLY A 47 1.50 -48.72 -13.69
N VAL A 48 1.66 -47.44 -13.28
CA VAL A 48 0.67 -46.72 -12.47
C VAL A 48 -0.20 -45.78 -13.31
N TRP A 49 0.21 -45.45 -14.51
CA TRP A 49 -0.44 -44.46 -15.35
C TRP A 49 -1.91 -44.76 -15.60
N ALA A 50 -2.21 -45.96 -16.13
CA ALA A 50 -3.56 -46.31 -16.52
C ALA A 50 -4.48 -46.56 -15.30
N ALA A 51 -3.94 -47.15 -14.24
CA ALA A 51 -4.73 -47.56 -13.10
C ALA A 51 -4.97 -46.42 -12.10
N GLU A 52 -4.01 -45.49 -11.94
CA GLU A 52 -4.02 -44.53 -10.86
C GLU A 52 -4.02 -43.06 -11.31
N VAL A 53 -3.25 -42.72 -12.33
CA VAL A 53 -3.11 -41.35 -12.83
C VAL A 53 -4.27 -40.93 -13.72
N LEU A 54 -4.57 -41.74 -14.74
CA LEU A 54 -5.63 -41.45 -15.71
C LEU A 54 -7.01 -41.24 -15.06
N PRO A 55 -7.48 -42.07 -14.14
CA PRO A 55 -8.79 -41.84 -13.52
C PRO A 55 -8.89 -40.49 -12.79
N ARG A 56 -7.78 -40.02 -12.16
CA ARG A 56 -7.74 -38.75 -11.47
C ARG A 56 -7.72 -37.57 -12.42
N LEU A 57 -6.94 -37.69 -13.51
CA LEU A 57 -6.92 -36.64 -14.55
C LEU A 57 -8.27 -36.57 -15.30
N ALA A 58 -8.92 -37.72 -15.53
CA ALA A 58 -10.24 -37.76 -16.17
C ALA A 58 -11.36 -37.24 -15.27
N ALA A 59 -11.24 -37.39 -13.95
CA ALA A 59 -12.18 -36.85 -12.97
C ALA A 59 -12.01 -35.32 -12.78
N ASP A 60 -10.84 -34.77 -13.06
CA ASP A 60 -10.53 -33.36 -12.98
C ASP A 60 -10.91 -32.63 -14.28
N THR A 61 -12.21 -32.45 -14.47
CA THR A 61 -12.78 -31.85 -15.71
C THR A 61 -12.34 -30.41 -15.96
N GLU A 62 -11.87 -29.71 -14.91
CA GLU A 62 -11.43 -28.30 -14.98
C GLU A 62 -9.89 -28.16 -15.00
N ALA A 63 -9.16 -29.27 -15.04
CA ALA A 63 -7.68 -29.30 -15.01
C ALA A 63 -7.04 -28.52 -13.87
N ARG A 64 -7.68 -28.55 -12.68
CA ARG A 64 -7.18 -27.88 -11.47
C ARG A 64 -6.09 -28.65 -10.74
N LEU A 65 -6.02 -29.97 -10.95
CA LEU A 65 -5.06 -30.84 -10.30
C LEU A 65 -3.66 -30.62 -10.87
N GLN A 66 -2.78 -30.08 -10.05
CA GLN A 66 -1.41 -29.82 -10.46
C GLN A 66 -0.62 -31.14 -10.62
N ALA A 67 0.16 -31.21 -11.69
CA ALA A 67 1.00 -32.38 -11.96
C ALA A 67 2.02 -32.65 -10.85
N LEU A 68 2.49 -31.61 -10.14
CA LEU A 68 3.38 -31.76 -9.00
C LEU A 68 2.66 -32.45 -7.83
N THR A 69 1.49 -31.98 -7.45
CA THR A 69 0.66 -32.59 -6.40
C THR A 69 0.34 -34.05 -6.68
N LEU A 70 0.03 -34.36 -7.95
CA LEU A 70 -0.24 -35.73 -8.34
C LEU A 70 1.02 -36.62 -8.31
N PHE A 71 2.19 -36.04 -8.60
CA PHE A 71 3.48 -36.74 -8.46
C PHE A 71 3.84 -36.98 -6.99
N GLU A 72 3.66 -36.00 -6.13
CA GLU A 72 3.89 -36.13 -4.69
C GLU A 72 2.98 -37.21 -4.08
N TRP A 73 1.71 -37.21 -4.48
CA TRP A 73 0.78 -38.28 -4.08
C TRP A 73 1.26 -39.67 -4.54
N LEU A 74 1.70 -39.84 -5.80
CA LEU A 74 2.25 -41.10 -6.27
C LEU A 74 3.51 -41.53 -5.51
N TYR A 75 4.36 -40.57 -5.19
CA TYR A 75 5.59 -40.80 -4.45
C TYR A 75 5.31 -41.33 -3.01
N GLU A 76 4.25 -40.83 -2.38
CA GLU A 76 3.78 -41.31 -1.09
C GLU A 76 3.11 -42.69 -1.16
N GLN A 77 2.32 -42.93 -2.20
CA GLN A 77 1.63 -44.23 -2.37
C GLN A 77 2.58 -45.39 -2.71
N HIS A 78 3.69 -45.10 -3.39
CA HIS A 78 4.67 -46.08 -3.88
C HIS A 78 6.08 -45.81 -3.32
N PRO A 79 6.34 -46.00 -2.01
CA PRO A 79 7.63 -45.73 -1.40
C PRO A 79 8.77 -46.50 -2.11
N GLY A 80 9.79 -45.76 -2.54
CA GLY A 80 10.98 -46.34 -3.19
C GLY A 80 10.83 -46.69 -4.66
N GLN A 81 9.64 -46.56 -5.27
CA GLN A 81 9.42 -46.82 -6.69
C GLN A 81 9.79 -45.64 -7.60
N PHE A 82 9.59 -44.42 -7.08
CA PHE A 82 9.87 -43.18 -7.82
C PHE A 82 11.00 -42.39 -7.18
N HIS A 83 11.61 -41.51 -7.97
CA HIS A 83 12.68 -40.63 -7.50
C HIS A 83 12.31 -39.16 -7.78
N PRO A 84 12.62 -38.21 -6.88
CA PRO A 84 12.27 -36.80 -7.06
C PRO A 84 12.72 -36.17 -8.38
N GLY A 85 13.85 -36.64 -8.94
CA GLY A 85 14.33 -36.21 -10.27
C GLY A 85 13.43 -36.55 -11.44
N GLN A 86 12.37 -37.39 -11.25
CA GLN A 86 11.43 -37.79 -12.29
C GLN A 86 10.24 -36.83 -12.44
N VAL A 87 10.09 -35.84 -11.55
CA VAL A 87 9.02 -34.83 -11.58
C VAL A 87 8.85 -34.20 -12.95
N ARG A 88 9.92 -33.75 -13.61
CA ARG A 88 9.87 -33.14 -14.96
C ARG A 88 9.36 -34.08 -16.02
N THR A 89 9.68 -35.37 -15.93
CA THR A 89 9.20 -36.39 -16.85
C THR A 89 7.70 -36.64 -16.67
N PHE A 90 7.25 -36.66 -15.40
CA PHE A 90 5.84 -36.78 -15.05
C PHE A 90 5.03 -35.56 -15.50
N GLN A 91 5.50 -34.35 -15.19
CA GLN A 91 4.85 -33.09 -15.61
C GLN A 91 4.70 -33.01 -17.14
N ARG A 92 5.73 -33.45 -17.91
CA ARG A 92 5.65 -33.48 -19.36
C ARG A 92 4.58 -34.46 -19.82
N ARG A 93 4.49 -35.65 -19.21
CA ARG A 93 3.48 -36.65 -19.55
C ARG A 93 2.06 -36.22 -19.25
N VAL A 94 1.83 -35.57 -18.10
CA VAL A 94 0.55 -34.96 -17.74
C VAL A 94 0.17 -33.88 -18.74
N ARG A 95 1.11 -32.99 -19.09
CA ARG A 95 0.89 -31.95 -20.10
C ARG A 95 0.54 -32.51 -21.46
N ASP A 96 1.24 -33.57 -21.88
CA ASP A 96 0.96 -34.27 -23.17
C ASP A 96 -0.42 -34.96 -23.16
N TRP A 97 -0.87 -35.42 -21.99
CA TRP A 97 -2.21 -35.98 -21.82
C TRP A 97 -3.27 -34.88 -21.90
N HIS A 98 -3.09 -33.74 -21.15
CA HIS A 98 -3.99 -32.59 -21.22
C HIS A 98 -4.10 -32.05 -22.67
N ALA A 99 -3.01 -32.01 -23.41
CA ALA A 99 -3.03 -31.55 -24.79
C ALA A 99 -3.88 -32.44 -25.73
N ARG A 100 -4.14 -33.69 -25.34
CA ARG A 100 -4.93 -34.66 -26.15
C ARG A 100 -6.34 -34.88 -25.63
N HIS A 101 -6.53 -34.77 -24.34
CA HIS A 101 -7.72 -35.23 -23.63
C HIS A 101 -8.23 -34.26 -22.55
N GLY A 102 -7.48 -33.23 -22.26
CA GLY A 102 -7.88 -32.21 -21.28
C GLY A 102 -8.98 -31.29 -21.81
N PRO A 103 -9.55 -30.46 -20.95
CA PRO A 103 -10.51 -29.45 -21.35
C PRO A 103 -9.85 -28.41 -22.27
N ASP A 104 -10.69 -27.75 -23.05
CA ASP A 104 -10.25 -26.60 -23.85
C ASP A 104 -9.70 -25.53 -22.94
N VAL A 105 -8.53 -25.00 -23.29
CA VAL A 105 -7.92 -23.87 -22.60
C VAL A 105 -8.38 -22.61 -23.32
N GLU A 106 -8.74 -21.59 -22.53
CA GLU A 106 -9.17 -20.30 -23.05
C GLU A 106 -8.10 -19.71 -23.99
N ALA A 107 -8.50 -19.39 -25.21
CA ALA A 107 -7.62 -18.77 -26.18
C ALA A 107 -7.49 -17.29 -25.88
N TYR A 108 -6.26 -16.81 -25.71
CA TYR A 108 -5.99 -15.39 -25.53
C TYR A 108 -6.08 -14.67 -26.87
N PHE A 109 -6.99 -13.69 -26.94
CA PHE A 109 -7.06 -12.77 -28.07
C PHE A 109 -6.20 -11.53 -27.75
N GLU A 110 -5.38 -11.12 -28.70
CA GLU A 110 -4.55 -9.94 -28.55
C GLU A 110 -5.43 -8.70 -28.44
N GLN A 111 -5.39 -8.02 -27.29
CA GLN A 111 -6.06 -6.73 -27.11
C GLN A 111 -5.16 -5.63 -27.67
N THR A 112 -5.62 -4.96 -28.71
CA THR A 112 -4.89 -3.84 -29.30
C THR A 112 -5.04 -2.60 -28.42
N ALA A 113 -4.03 -2.31 -27.61
CA ALA A 113 -3.98 -1.08 -26.84
C ALA A 113 -3.68 0.11 -27.77
N VAL A 114 -4.48 1.17 -27.70
CA VAL A 114 -4.32 2.39 -28.47
C VAL A 114 -3.60 3.43 -27.60
N PRO A 115 -2.53 4.10 -28.11
CA PRO A 115 -1.80 5.11 -27.35
C PRO A 115 -2.71 6.23 -26.84
N GLY A 116 -2.54 6.63 -25.57
CA GLY A 116 -3.26 7.73 -24.93
C GLY A 116 -4.75 7.49 -24.69
N ARG A 117 -5.26 6.31 -25.08
CA ARG A 117 -6.69 6.04 -24.98
C ARG A 117 -7.11 5.68 -23.55
N GLU A 118 -6.41 4.77 -22.89
CA GLU A 118 -6.93 4.16 -21.70
C GLU A 118 -5.88 3.96 -20.61
N GLY A 119 -6.27 4.28 -19.37
CA GLY A 119 -5.61 3.85 -18.15
C GLY A 119 -6.57 3.03 -17.32
N ALA A 120 -6.10 1.95 -16.74
CA ALA A 120 -6.88 1.08 -15.87
C ALA A 120 -6.44 1.24 -14.42
N LEU A 121 -7.40 1.33 -13.48
CA LEU A 121 -7.13 1.47 -12.07
C LEU A 121 -7.89 0.45 -11.24
N ASP A 122 -7.27 0.05 -10.13
CA ASP A 122 -7.88 -0.83 -9.15
C ASP A 122 -7.14 -0.76 -7.81
N PHE A 123 -7.72 -1.37 -6.76
CA PHE A 123 -7.09 -1.57 -5.47
C PHE A 123 -6.72 -3.04 -5.30
N THR A 124 -5.52 -3.29 -4.81
CA THR A 124 -5.01 -4.64 -4.53
C THR A 124 -4.66 -4.77 -3.04
N ASP A 125 -5.07 -5.85 -2.40
CA ASP A 125 -4.65 -6.18 -1.04
C ASP A 125 -3.16 -6.55 -1.02
N ALA A 126 -2.41 -5.83 -0.19
CA ALA A 126 -0.97 -6.02 0.00
C ALA A 126 -0.63 -6.48 1.44
N SER A 127 -1.62 -6.89 2.22
CA SER A 127 -1.43 -7.36 3.60
C SER A 127 -0.55 -8.61 3.67
N ASP A 128 -0.56 -9.44 2.63
CA ASP A 128 0.26 -10.65 2.49
C ASP A 128 1.76 -10.37 2.28
N LEU A 129 2.16 -9.13 1.96
CA LEU A 129 3.57 -8.72 1.92
C LEU A 129 4.23 -8.69 3.31
N GLY A 130 3.46 -8.81 4.39
CA GLY A 130 3.98 -8.89 5.76
C GLY A 130 4.74 -7.64 6.22
N VAL A 131 4.41 -6.47 5.66
CA VAL A 131 5.06 -5.21 6.01
C VAL A 131 4.73 -4.80 7.43
N THR A 132 5.73 -4.31 8.16
CA THR A 132 5.59 -3.71 9.47
C THR A 132 6.10 -2.27 9.49
N ILE A 133 5.52 -1.44 10.36
CA ILE A 133 6.00 -0.09 10.66
C ILE A 133 6.39 -0.05 12.12
N GLN A 134 7.66 0.16 12.42
CA GLN A 134 8.21 0.13 13.78
C GLN A 134 7.88 -1.18 14.53
N GLY A 135 7.92 -2.31 13.80
CA GLY A 135 7.61 -3.64 14.33
C GLY A 135 6.11 -3.98 14.43
N GLU A 136 5.20 -3.02 14.18
CA GLU A 136 3.76 -3.26 14.17
C GLU A 136 3.25 -3.61 12.77
N GLY A 137 2.39 -4.62 12.66
CA GLY A 137 1.80 -5.06 11.40
C GLY A 137 1.08 -3.92 10.67
N PHE A 138 1.36 -3.76 9.37
CA PHE A 138 0.79 -2.72 8.54
C PHE A 138 -0.05 -3.31 7.39
N PRO A 139 -1.29 -3.79 7.67
CA PRO A 139 -2.20 -4.21 6.62
C PRO A 139 -2.65 -3.00 5.79
N HIS A 140 -2.51 -3.11 4.46
CA HIS A 140 -2.82 -2.01 3.56
C HIS A 140 -3.21 -2.50 2.18
N LEU A 141 -3.82 -1.60 1.40
CA LEU A 141 -4.07 -1.76 -0.02
C LEU A 141 -3.04 -0.96 -0.83
N LEU A 142 -2.81 -1.39 -2.05
CA LEU A 142 -2.14 -0.59 -3.08
C LEU A 142 -3.20 -0.11 -4.07
N PHE A 143 -3.34 1.22 -4.22
CA PHE A 143 -3.96 1.79 -5.39
C PHE A 143 -2.98 1.66 -6.55
N GLU A 144 -3.39 1.05 -7.62
CA GLU A 144 -2.58 0.91 -8.83
C GLU A 144 -3.31 1.52 -10.04
N TRP A 145 -2.56 2.26 -10.86
CA TRP A 145 -3.02 2.76 -12.12
C TRP A 145 -2.00 2.50 -13.21
N VAL A 146 -2.47 1.93 -14.33
CA VAL A 146 -1.61 1.45 -15.43
C VAL A 146 -2.12 1.99 -16.75
N LEU A 147 -1.25 2.60 -17.55
CA LEU A 147 -1.57 2.94 -18.94
C LEU A 147 -1.57 1.66 -19.78
N SER A 148 -2.69 1.37 -20.45
CA SER A 148 -2.89 0.12 -21.18
C SER A 148 -1.90 -0.05 -22.35
N PHE A 149 -1.46 1.04 -22.98
CA PHE A 149 -0.52 0.98 -24.10
C PHE A 149 0.93 0.85 -23.65
N SER A 150 1.44 1.77 -22.85
CA SER A 150 2.85 1.77 -22.45
C SER A 150 3.15 0.78 -21.33
N GLY A 151 2.17 0.50 -20.47
CA GLY A 151 2.38 -0.23 -19.22
C GLY A 151 3.02 0.63 -18.13
N TRP A 152 3.06 1.96 -18.30
CA TRP A 152 3.49 2.87 -17.23
C TRP A 152 2.56 2.74 -16.04
N THR A 153 3.14 2.63 -14.86
CA THR A 153 2.42 2.26 -13.64
C THR A 153 2.64 3.29 -12.56
N TYR A 154 1.56 3.70 -11.90
CA TYR A 154 1.59 4.48 -10.66
C TYR A 154 1.01 3.65 -9.52
N VAL A 155 1.65 3.72 -8.35
CA VAL A 155 1.20 3.02 -7.15
C VAL A 155 1.22 3.98 -5.97
N ALA A 156 0.19 3.90 -5.13
CA ALA A 156 0.11 4.62 -3.86
C ALA A 156 -0.47 3.71 -2.76
N LEU A 157 -0.04 3.94 -1.52
CA LEU A 157 -0.60 3.23 -0.38
C LEU A 157 -2.02 3.71 -0.08
N ALA A 158 -2.94 2.80 0.15
CA ALA A 158 -4.30 3.08 0.57
C ALA A 158 -4.67 2.26 1.81
N ALA A 159 -5.43 2.86 2.72
CA ALA A 159 -5.93 2.16 3.89
C ALA A 159 -7.25 1.42 3.63
N SER A 160 -7.97 1.84 2.61
CA SER A 160 -9.29 1.31 2.24
C SER A 160 -9.70 1.89 0.89
N GLU A 161 -10.67 1.25 0.23
CA GLU A 161 -11.27 1.69 -1.03
C GLU A 161 -12.27 2.85 -0.84
N THR A 162 -11.86 3.92 -0.16
CA THR A 162 -12.72 5.09 0.03
C THR A 162 -12.66 6.03 -1.16
N PHE A 163 -13.69 6.90 -1.30
CA PHE A 163 -13.72 7.94 -2.32
C PHE A 163 -12.47 8.84 -2.26
N GLU A 164 -12.07 9.23 -1.06
CA GLU A 164 -10.90 10.09 -0.85
C GLU A 164 -9.60 9.39 -1.29
N ALA A 165 -9.47 8.07 -1.03
CA ALA A 165 -8.32 7.28 -1.47
C ALA A 165 -8.29 7.12 -3.00
N LEU A 166 -9.46 6.85 -3.61
CA LEU A 166 -9.61 6.75 -5.06
C LEU A 166 -9.20 8.06 -5.75
N VAL A 167 -9.73 9.20 -5.29
CA VAL A 167 -9.40 10.50 -5.88
C VAL A 167 -7.94 10.86 -5.65
N ALA A 168 -7.40 10.60 -4.45
CA ALA A 168 -5.97 10.84 -4.18
C ALA A 168 -5.05 10.00 -5.08
N GLY A 169 -5.38 8.72 -5.26
CA GLY A 169 -4.65 7.83 -6.15
C GLY A 169 -4.70 8.30 -7.60
N LEU A 170 -5.91 8.62 -8.11
CA LEU A 170 -6.10 9.11 -9.47
C LEU A 170 -5.36 10.44 -9.71
N GLN A 171 -5.53 11.43 -8.83
CA GLN A 171 -4.83 12.71 -8.92
C GLN A 171 -3.31 12.52 -8.83
N GLY A 172 -2.84 11.68 -7.89
CA GLY A 172 -1.41 11.34 -7.79
C GLY A 172 -0.87 10.75 -9.08
N ALA A 173 -1.62 9.86 -9.73
CA ALA A 173 -1.23 9.22 -10.98
C ALA A 173 -1.14 10.21 -12.14
N VAL A 174 -2.21 10.98 -12.42
CA VAL A 174 -2.23 11.92 -13.56
C VAL A 174 -1.23 13.06 -13.38
N TRP A 175 -1.03 13.55 -12.14
CA TRP A 175 -0.06 14.60 -11.86
C TRP A 175 1.40 14.11 -11.90
N THR A 176 1.65 12.84 -11.52
CA THR A 176 2.98 12.22 -11.67
C THR A 176 3.30 11.95 -13.14
N LEU A 177 2.32 11.51 -13.93
CA LEU A 177 2.45 11.32 -15.36
C LEU A 177 2.64 12.66 -16.09
N GLY A 178 2.02 13.74 -15.60
CA GLY A 178 1.98 15.06 -16.21
C GLY A 178 1.00 15.15 -17.38
N ALA A 179 0.05 14.21 -17.47
CA ALA A 179 -0.91 14.13 -18.57
C ALA A 179 -2.11 13.23 -18.21
N VAL A 180 -3.15 13.23 -19.05
CA VAL A 180 -4.40 12.51 -18.82
C VAL A 180 -4.76 11.63 -20.03
N PRO A 181 -5.11 10.34 -19.88
CA PRO A 181 -5.64 9.53 -20.98
C PRO A 181 -7.10 9.90 -21.28
N ALA A 182 -7.66 9.36 -22.36
CA ALA A 182 -9.04 9.66 -22.72
C ALA A 182 -10.08 8.92 -21.86
N VAL A 183 -9.75 7.73 -21.38
CA VAL A 183 -10.67 6.84 -20.66
C VAL A 183 -9.98 6.28 -19.42
N ILE A 184 -10.73 6.19 -18.35
CA ILE A 184 -10.37 5.37 -17.18
C ILE A 184 -11.23 4.13 -17.15
N ARG A 185 -10.58 2.97 -17.13
CA ARG A 185 -11.19 1.68 -16.85
C ARG A 185 -11.06 1.36 -15.37
N HIS A 186 -12.15 0.95 -14.75
CA HIS A 186 -12.16 0.47 -13.37
C HIS A 186 -13.22 -0.60 -13.19
N ASP A 187 -13.03 -1.46 -12.20
CA ASP A 187 -14.06 -2.39 -11.76
C ASP A 187 -15.18 -1.65 -11.02
N ASN A 188 -16.18 -2.39 -10.59
CA ASN A 188 -17.34 -1.87 -9.82
C ASN A 188 -16.96 -1.41 -8.40
N LEU A 189 -15.95 -0.55 -8.27
CA LEU A 189 -15.51 0.01 -7.00
C LEU A 189 -16.66 0.74 -6.28
N SER A 190 -16.89 0.40 -5.02
CA SER A 190 -17.93 1.03 -4.19
C SER A 190 -17.70 2.53 -4.01
N ALA A 191 -16.45 2.97 -4.03
CA ALA A 191 -16.04 4.37 -3.98
C ALA A 191 -16.46 5.18 -5.21
N ALA A 192 -16.48 4.53 -6.38
CA ALA A 192 -16.83 5.15 -7.66
C ALA A 192 -18.31 4.97 -8.04
N THR A 193 -18.96 3.90 -7.55
CA THR A 193 -20.28 3.47 -7.99
C THR A 193 -21.24 3.24 -6.82
N HIS A 194 -22.54 3.34 -7.07
CA HIS A 194 -23.58 2.92 -6.14
C HIS A 194 -24.56 1.96 -6.83
N GLU A 195 -25.11 1.04 -6.06
CA GLU A 195 -26.07 0.05 -6.55
C GLU A 195 -27.46 0.68 -6.75
N LEU A 196 -28.07 0.42 -7.90
CA LEU A 196 -29.42 0.88 -8.21
C LEU A 196 -30.46 -0.11 -7.65
N LYS A 197 -31.22 0.31 -6.65
CA LYS A 197 -32.24 -0.52 -5.95
C LYS A 197 -33.31 -1.15 -6.84
N ARG A 198 -33.53 -0.66 -8.07
CA ARG A 198 -34.59 -1.13 -8.96
C ARG A 198 -34.15 -1.95 -10.18
N SER A 199 -32.91 -1.86 -10.60
CA SER A 199 -32.43 -2.48 -11.84
C SER A 199 -31.26 -3.44 -11.67
N GLY A 200 -30.73 -3.59 -10.44
CA GLY A 200 -29.55 -4.43 -10.17
C GLY A 200 -28.24 -3.94 -10.81
N GLY A 201 -28.27 -2.76 -11.45
CA GLY A 201 -27.08 -2.16 -12.05
C GLY A 201 -26.38 -1.19 -11.07
N ARG A 202 -25.11 -0.92 -11.32
CA ARG A 202 -24.35 0.13 -10.60
C ARG A 202 -24.19 1.37 -11.47
N GLN A 203 -24.28 2.55 -10.85
CA GLN A 203 -24.12 3.85 -11.49
C GLN A 203 -22.97 4.61 -10.82
N LEU A 204 -22.24 5.45 -11.58
CA LEU A 204 -21.22 6.35 -11.02
C LEU A 204 -21.85 7.27 -9.97
N THR A 205 -21.15 7.47 -8.85
CA THR A 205 -21.55 8.49 -7.89
C THR A 205 -21.42 9.87 -8.53
N GLU A 206 -22.29 10.82 -8.15
CA GLU A 206 -22.21 12.20 -8.66
C GLU A 206 -20.83 12.84 -8.38
N ARG A 207 -20.28 12.54 -7.20
CA ARG A 207 -18.95 13.02 -6.80
C ARG A 207 -17.84 12.52 -7.73
N PHE A 208 -17.84 11.23 -8.07
CA PHE A 208 -16.82 10.68 -8.96
C PHE A 208 -17.01 11.16 -10.40
N ARG A 209 -18.26 11.35 -10.82
CA ARG A 209 -18.56 11.97 -12.12
C ARG A 209 -17.97 13.38 -12.20
N GLY A 210 -18.15 14.22 -11.15
CA GLY A 210 -17.56 15.55 -11.10
C GLY A 210 -16.01 15.53 -11.19
N VAL A 211 -15.35 14.53 -10.59
CA VAL A 211 -13.89 14.35 -10.75
C VAL A 211 -13.53 14.02 -12.20
N LEU A 212 -14.25 13.09 -12.82
CA LEU A 212 -14.00 12.71 -14.22
C LEU A 212 -14.24 13.88 -15.19
N GLU A 213 -15.30 14.65 -15.00
CA GLU A 213 -15.60 15.84 -15.80
C GLU A 213 -14.53 16.91 -15.64
N HIS A 214 -14.04 17.14 -14.42
CA HIS A 214 -12.95 18.07 -14.15
C HIS A 214 -11.64 17.70 -14.87
N ASP A 215 -11.30 16.41 -14.85
CA ASP A 215 -10.08 15.89 -15.46
C ASP A 215 -10.29 15.53 -16.95
N ASP A 216 -11.45 15.86 -17.52
CA ASP A 216 -11.88 15.49 -18.88
C ASP A 216 -11.73 13.98 -19.16
N LEU A 217 -12.05 13.13 -18.20
CA LEU A 217 -11.95 11.68 -18.26
C LEU A 217 -13.32 11.04 -18.54
N ARG A 218 -13.35 10.04 -19.39
CA ARG A 218 -14.50 9.16 -19.54
C ARG A 218 -14.32 7.88 -18.74
N SER A 219 -15.36 7.41 -18.09
CA SER A 219 -15.35 6.13 -17.38
C SER A 219 -15.75 5.00 -18.33
N SER A 220 -14.95 3.92 -18.31
CA SER A 220 -15.32 2.62 -18.86
C SER A 220 -15.35 1.61 -17.71
N ARG A 221 -16.46 0.89 -17.58
CA ARG A 221 -16.60 -0.17 -16.57
C ARG A 221 -16.46 -1.52 -17.22
N ILE A 222 -15.82 -2.43 -16.51
CA ILE A 222 -15.75 -3.84 -16.86
C ILE A 222 -17.15 -4.42 -16.71
N GLN A 223 -17.63 -5.15 -17.74
CA GLN A 223 -18.92 -5.82 -17.64
C GLN A 223 -18.82 -7.03 -16.71
N PRO A 224 -19.78 -7.24 -15.81
CA PRO A 224 -19.81 -8.44 -14.98
C PRO A 224 -19.84 -9.70 -15.86
N GLY A 225 -18.87 -10.60 -15.67
CA GLY A 225 -18.73 -11.85 -16.44
C GLY A 225 -17.73 -11.81 -17.60
N GLU A 226 -17.17 -10.65 -17.94
CA GLU A 226 -16.16 -10.47 -18.98
C GLU A 226 -14.75 -10.37 -18.33
N ALA A 227 -14.34 -11.43 -17.65
CA ALA A 227 -13.05 -11.49 -16.91
C ALA A 227 -11.83 -11.17 -17.80
N HIS A 228 -11.90 -11.47 -19.09
CA HIS A 228 -10.83 -11.16 -20.04
C HIS A 228 -10.62 -9.66 -20.32
N GLU A 229 -11.59 -8.80 -20.01
CA GLU A 229 -11.42 -7.34 -20.11
C GLU A 229 -10.47 -6.79 -19.04
N ASN A 230 -10.29 -7.49 -17.91
CA ASN A 230 -9.47 -7.06 -16.77
C ASN A 230 -8.02 -7.57 -16.82
N GLY A 231 -7.68 -8.42 -17.78
CA GLY A 231 -6.39 -9.12 -17.83
C GLY A 231 -5.15 -8.21 -17.78
N VAL A 232 -5.25 -6.97 -18.26
CA VAL A 232 -4.13 -6.00 -18.21
C VAL A 232 -3.89 -5.55 -16.77
N VAL A 233 -4.95 -5.25 -16.00
CA VAL A 233 -4.86 -4.77 -14.61
C VAL A 233 -4.48 -5.91 -13.69
N GLU A 234 -5.11 -7.08 -13.81
CA GLU A 234 -4.79 -8.26 -12.99
C GLU A 234 -3.32 -8.68 -13.18
N GLN A 235 -2.84 -8.68 -14.43
CA GLN A 235 -1.43 -8.97 -14.72
C GLN A 235 -0.50 -7.87 -14.17
N ALA A 236 -0.93 -6.61 -14.18
CA ALA A 236 -0.18 -5.50 -13.60
C ALA A 236 -0.05 -5.66 -12.08
N HIS A 237 -1.16 -5.95 -11.37
CA HIS A 237 -1.19 -6.22 -9.94
C HIS A 237 -0.25 -7.36 -9.54
N PHE A 238 -0.34 -8.48 -10.23
CA PHE A 238 0.57 -9.60 -10.00
C PHE A 238 2.03 -9.20 -10.15
N ARG A 239 2.37 -8.47 -11.21
CA ARG A 239 3.76 -8.01 -11.46
C ARG A 239 4.22 -6.98 -10.43
N THR A 240 3.34 -6.08 -10.01
CA THR A 240 3.61 -5.07 -8.97
C THR A 240 3.87 -5.73 -7.63
N LYS A 241 2.96 -6.60 -7.16
CA LYS A 241 3.15 -7.34 -5.90
C LYS A 241 4.42 -8.18 -5.92
N THR A 242 4.64 -8.94 -6.98
CA THR A 242 5.86 -9.75 -7.14
C THR A 242 7.12 -8.87 -7.12
N ALA A 243 7.11 -7.71 -7.78
CA ALA A 243 8.28 -6.82 -7.78
C ALA A 243 8.59 -6.26 -6.38
N VAL A 244 7.56 -5.87 -5.62
CA VAL A 244 7.69 -5.38 -4.25
C VAL A 244 8.15 -6.50 -3.32
N GLU A 245 7.52 -7.68 -3.39
CA GLU A 245 7.91 -8.88 -2.62
C GLU A 245 9.38 -9.25 -2.83
N GLN A 246 9.82 -9.38 -4.08
CA GLN A 246 11.21 -9.69 -4.41
C GLN A 246 12.18 -8.62 -3.89
N ALA A 247 11.79 -7.36 -3.92
CA ALA A 247 12.60 -6.27 -3.38
C ALA A 247 12.68 -6.32 -1.84
N LEU A 248 11.59 -6.68 -1.14
CA LEU A 248 11.56 -6.90 0.31
C LEU A 248 12.45 -8.09 0.70
N LEU A 249 12.39 -9.20 -0.04
CA LEU A 249 13.26 -10.37 0.16
C LEU A 249 14.74 -9.99 0.02
N LEU A 250 15.10 -9.21 -1.01
CA LEU A 250 16.47 -8.74 -1.20
C LEU A 250 16.92 -7.76 -0.11
N ARG A 251 15.99 -6.97 0.44
CA ARG A 251 16.26 -6.07 1.58
C ARG A 251 16.52 -6.85 2.87
N GLY A 252 16.02 -8.08 2.98
CA GLY A 252 16.21 -8.97 4.12
C GLY A 252 15.24 -8.73 5.29
N HIS A 253 14.43 -7.69 5.23
CA HIS A 253 13.36 -7.40 6.22
C HIS A 253 12.26 -6.54 5.63
N ALA A 254 11.05 -6.65 6.18
CA ALA A 254 9.87 -5.89 5.75
C ALA A 254 9.45 -4.78 6.75
N ASP A 255 10.33 -4.43 7.71
CA ASP A 255 10.08 -3.36 8.68
C ASP A 255 10.56 -2.00 8.17
N PHE A 256 9.77 -0.95 8.43
CA PHE A 256 10.05 0.43 8.03
C PHE A 256 9.87 1.37 9.23
N VAL A 257 10.58 2.50 9.19
CA VAL A 257 10.51 3.52 10.24
C VAL A 257 9.14 4.23 10.22
N ASP A 258 8.58 4.45 9.03
CA ASP A 258 7.28 5.08 8.83
C ASP A 258 6.66 4.72 7.46
N GLU A 259 5.38 5.08 7.28
CA GLU A 259 4.64 4.85 6.04
C GLU A 259 5.29 5.57 4.84
N ALA A 260 5.85 6.76 5.03
CA ALA A 260 6.45 7.55 3.94
C ALA A 260 7.70 6.88 3.39
N THR A 261 8.53 6.30 4.26
CA THR A 261 9.70 5.52 3.87
C THR A 261 9.31 4.27 3.09
N TYR A 262 8.26 3.56 3.53
CA TYR A 262 7.73 2.42 2.79
C TYR A 262 7.14 2.83 1.43
N GLU A 263 6.35 3.91 1.38
CA GLU A 263 5.79 4.42 0.12
C GLU A 263 6.88 4.81 -0.88
N THR A 264 7.95 5.44 -0.40
CA THR A 264 9.12 5.76 -1.23
C THR A 264 9.79 4.50 -1.77
N PHE A 265 9.99 3.48 -0.91
CA PHE A 265 10.53 2.19 -1.32
C PHE A 265 9.68 1.54 -2.43
N VAL A 266 8.36 1.48 -2.26
CA VAL A 266 7.44 0.93 -3.28
C VAL A 266 7.57 1.71 -4.59
N ARG A 267 7.56 3.03 -4.53
CA ARG A 267 7.70 3.90 -5.70
C ARG A 267 9.01 3.66 -6.45
N ASP A 268 10.12 3.52 -5.74
CA ASP A 268 11.43 3.25 -6.32
C ASP A 268 11.49 1.86 -6.99
N VAL A 269 10.82 0.86 -6.40
CA VAL A 269 10.70 -0.47 -6.99
C VAL A 269 9.91 -0.40 -8.30
N ILE A 270 8.76 0.28 -8.30
CA ILE A 270 7.93 0.44 -9.49
C ILE A 270 8.66 1.22 -10.57
N GLU A 271 9.32 2.31 -10.23
CA GLU A 271 10.11 3.08 -11.19
C GLU A 271 11.14 2.19 -11.90
N ARG A 272 11.94 1.45 -11.16
CA ARG A 272 13.00 0.59 -11.72
C ARG A 272 12.45 -0.63 -12.47
N LYS A 273 11.41 -1.27 -11.96
CA LYS A 273 10.93 -2.56 -12.49
C LYS A 273 9.82 -2.44 -13.52
N ARG A 274 9.08 -1.33 -13.52
CA ARG A 274 7.92 -1.10 -14.38
C ARG A 274 8.13 0.08 -15.33
N ASN A 275 8.46 1.27 -14.81
CA ASN A 275 8.45 2.50 -15.58
C ASN A 275 9.69 2.67 -16.46
N GLN A 276 10.87 2.35 -15.96
CA GLN A 276 12.08 2.39 -16.81
C GLN A 276 11.99 1.45 -18.02
N PRO A 277 11.54 0.17 -17.89
CA PRO A 277 11.30 -0.67 -19.05
C PRO A 277 10.19 -0.15 -19.98
N ALA A 278 9.20 0.54 -19.46
CA ALA A 278 8.09 1.13 -20.21
C ALA A 278 8.44 2.47 -20.89
N ALA A 279 9.56 3.08 -20.55
CA ALA A 279 9.91 4.46 -20.94
C ALA A 279 9.83 4.73 -22.45
N ARG A 280 10.29 3.76 -23.29
CA ARG A 280 10.21 3.89 -24.74
C ARG A 280 8.76 3.96 -25.22
N ARG A 281 7.91 3.05 -24.77
CA ARG A 281 6.49 3.02 -25.15
C ARG A 281 5.74 4.23 -24.58
N LEU A 282 6.10 4.69 -23.39
CA LEU A 282 5.55 5.91 -22.81
C LEU A 282 5.91 7.14 -23.66
N ALA A 283 7.14 7.22 -24.18
CA ALA A 283 7.52 8.30 -25.10
C ALA A 283 6.70 8.27 -26.40
N GLU A 284 6.37 7.08 -26.92
CA GLU A 284 5.49 6.89 -28.06
C GLU A 284 4.03 7.29 -27.74
N GLU A 285 3.58 7.09 -26.48
CA GLU A 285 2.22 7.37 -26.03
C GLU A 285 1.98 8.84 -25.67
N ARG A 286 3.00 9.55 -25.15
CA ARG A 286 2.90 10.95 -24.67
C ARG A 286 2.20 11.92 -25.61
N PRO A 287 2.43 11.93 -26.94
CA PRO A 287 1.76 12.84 -27.87
C PRO A 287 0.24 12.66 -27.96
N TYR A 288 -0.28 11.52 -27.51
CA TYR A 288 -1.71 11.18 -27.56
C TYR A 288 -2.42 11.41 -26.21
N LEU A 289 -1.65 11.69 -25.14
CA LEU A 289 -2.20 12.06 -23.85
C LEU A 289 -2.63 13.52 -23.87
N ARG A 290 -3.64 13.84 -23.07
CA ARG A 290 -4.20 15.20 -22.96
C ARG A 290 -3.50 15.98 -21.85
N PRO A 291 -3.51 17.31 -21.89
CA PRO A 291 -2.92 18.14 -20.84
C PRO A 291 -3.66 17.97 -19.51
N LEU A 292 -2.94 18.22 -18.42
CA LEU A 292 -3.54 18.30 -17.08
C LEU A 292 -4.54 19.46 -16.97
N PRO A 293 -5.56 19.33 -16.12
CA PRO A 293 -6.40 20.45 -15.72
C PRO A 293 -5.57 21.53 -14.97
N PRO A 294 -6.08 22.77 -14.82
CA PRO A 294 -5.34 23.88 -14.20
C PRO A 294 -4.97 23.64 -12.73
N ALA A 295 -5.74 22.84 -12.01
CA ALA A 295 -5.52 22.50 -10.60
C ALA A 295 -6.06 21.10 -10.29
N PRO A 296 -5.51 20.40 -9.27
CA PRO A 296 -6.06 19.12 -8.83
C PRO A 296 -7.41 19.28 -8.16
N VAL A 297 -8.27 18.25 -8.24
CA VAL A 297 -9.51 18.15 -7.47
C VAL A 297 -9.18 17.91 -6.00
N PRO A 298 -9.88 18.58 -5.06
CA PRO A 298 -9.74 18.26 -3.64
C PRO A 298 -10.06 16.79 -3.35
N ASN A 299 -9.14 16.11 -2.68
CA ASN A 299 -9.23 14.70 -2.31
C ASN A 299 -9.79 14.48 -0.90
N TYR A 300 -10.60 15.39 -0.40
CA TYR A 300 -11.21 15.31 0.92
C TYR A 300 -12.73 15.47 0.87
N THR A 301 -13.38 14.96 1.91
CA THR A 301 -14.80 15.20 2.16
C THR A 301 -14.96 16.19 3.29
N THR A 302 -15.73 17.25 3.06
CA THR A 302 -16.06 18.25 4.08
C THR A 302 -17.34 17.87 4.80
N CYS A 303 -17.34 17.98 6.12
CA CYS A 303 -18.56 17.92 6.93
C CYS A 303 -18.56 19.01 8.01
N THR A 304 -19.75 19.47 8.36
CA THR A 304 -19.94 20.44 9.46
C THR A 304 -20.33 19.69 10.72
N CYS A 305 -19.61 19.94 11.81
CA CYS A 305 -19.77 19.26 13.08
C CYS A 305 -19.96 20.27 14.22
N VAL A 306 -20.85 19.97 15.16
CA VAL A 306 -20.92 20.70 16.43
C VAL A 306 -20.06 19.99 17.46
N VAL A 307 -19.17 20.73 18.11
CA VAL A 307 -18.30 20.21 19.18
C VAL A 307 -19.14 19.90 20.42
N ARG A 308 -19.20 18.63 20.79
CA ARG A 308 -20.02 18.11 21.88
C ARG A 308 -19.35 18.30 23.24
N ARG A 309 -20.14 18.14 24.31
CA ARG A 309 -19.71 18.34 25.73
C ARG A 309 -18.47 17.57 26.17
N TRP A 310 -18.10 16.51 25.47
CA TRP A 310 -16.86 15.73 25.74
C TRP A 310 -15.64 16.25 24.98
N SER A 311 -15.74 17.45 24.40
CA SER A 311 -14.73 18.02 23.50
C SER A 311 -14.48 17.14 22.28
N THR A 312 -15.55 16.62 21.70
CA THR A 312 -15.51 15.66 20.58
C THR A 312 -16.41 16.10 19.43
N ILE A 313 -15.98 15.71 18.23
CA ILE A 313 -16.74 15.77 16.99
C ILE A 313 -16.94 14.35 16.42
N ARG A 314 -17.89 14.19 15.51
CA ARG A 314 -18.08 12.93 14.79
C ARG A 314 -17.88 13.15 13.29
N VAL A 315 -16.89 12.44 12.72
CA VAL A 315 -16.50 12.52 11.31
C VAL A 315 -16.46 11.11 10.73
N GLY A 316 -17.15 10.87 9.63
CA GLY A 316 -17.20 9.57 8.99
C GLY A 316 -17.65 8.42 9.90
N GLY A 317 -18.59 8.71 10.83
CA GLY A 317 -19.06 7.72 11.80
C GLY A 317 -18.19 7.55 13.04
N ARG A 318 -16.97 8.11 13.06
CA ARG A 318 -15.96 7.95 14.13
C ARG A 318 -15.85 9.22 14.98
N THR A 319 -15.39 9.07 16.23
CA THR A 319 -15.31 10.15 17.20
C THR A 319 -13.87 10.64 17.34
N TYR A 320 -13.66 11.95 17.26
CA TYR A 320 -12.36 12.59 17.42
C TYR A 320 -12.44 13.67 18.49
N SER A 321 -11.44 13.76 19.37
CA SER A 321 -11.36 14.87 20.29
C SER A 321 -10.79 16.12 19.60
N VAL A 322 -11.22 17.28 20.07
CA VAL A 322 -10.74 18.59 19.63
C VAL A 322 -10.48 19.49 20.83
N PRO A 323 -9.70 20.56 20.71
CA PRO A 323 -9.44 21.46 21.83
C PRO A 323 -10.70 21.94 22.52
N SER A 324 -10.74 21.85 23.85
CA SER A 324 -11.93 22.16 24.68
C SER A 324 -12.44 23.62 24.57
N ARG A 325 -11.60 24.53 24.07
CA ARG A 325 -12.02 25.91 23.76
C ARG A 325 -13.06 26.00 22.64
N LEU A 326 -13.21 24.92 21.85
CA LEU A 326 -14.20 24.83 20.76
C LEU A 326 -15.54 24.27 21.21
N LEU A 327 -15.73 23.95 22.48
CA LEU A 327 -16.99 23.39 23.00
C LEU A 327 -18.19 24.28 22.64
N GLY A 328 -19.24 23.65 22.08
CA GLY A 328 -20.46 24.31 21.62
C GLY A 328 -20.33 25.06 20.30
N HIS A 329 -19.12 25.19 19.74
CA HIS A 329 -18.94 25.81 18.44
C HIS A 329 -19.18 24.82 17.32
N THR A 330 -19.57 25.35 16.17
CA THR A 330 -19.63 24.61 14.90
C THR A 330 -18.27 24.73 14.22
N VAL A 331 -17.70 23.58 13.81
CA VAL A 331 -16.43 23.46 13.10
C VAL A 331 -16.65 22.77 11.76
N GLU A 332 -15.80 23.06 10.79
CA GLU A 332 -15.67 22.30 9.56
C GLU A 332 -14.65 21.19 9.77
N ALA A 333 -14.95 19.97 9.34
CA ALA A 333 -13.98 18.88 9.33
C ALA A 333 -13.77 18.41 7.90
N ARG A 334 -12.50 18.31 7.48
CA ARG A 334 -12.07 17.77 6.18
C ARG A 334 -11.47 16.40 6.39
N GLN A 335 -12.14 15.42 5.84
CA GLN A 335 -11.70 14.03 5.90
C GLN A 335 -10.86 13.71 4.67
N HIS A 336 -9.57 13.66 4.82
CA HIS A 336 -8.59 13.23 3.82
C HIS A 336 -8.42 11.70 3.83
N PRO A 337 -7.69 11.11 2.87
CA PRO A 337 -7.40 9.67 2.87
C PRO A 337 -6.73 9.17 4.16
N ARG A 338 -5.79 9.95 4.71
CA ARG A 338 -4.98 9.57 5.89
C ARG A 338 -5.21 10.43 7.13
N THR A 339 -5.78 11.61 7.00
CA THR A 339 -5.92 12.58 8.08
C THR A 339 -7.33 13.14 8.16
N VAL A 340 -7.65 13.71 9.31
CA VAL A 340 -8.83 14.56 9.52
C VAL A 340 -8.32 15.93 9.97
N GLU A 341 -8.65 16.96 9.22
CA GLU A 341 -8.41 18.35 9.60
C GLU A 341 -9.68 18.96 10.19
N VAL A 342 -9.51 19.71 11.25
CA VAL A 342 -10.59 20.45 11.88
C VAL A 342 -10.34 21.95 11.74
N LEU A 343 -11.28 22.64 11.11
CA LEU A 343 -11.16 24.07 10.84
C LEU A 343 -12.21 24.86 11.63
N TYR A 344 -11.81 25.99 12.14
CA TYR A 344 -12.70 26.99 12.72
C TYR A 344 -12.51 28.32 12.01
N ARG A 345 -13.59 28.84 11.41
CA ARG A 345 -13.56 30.06 10.61
C ARG A 345 -12.46 30.08 9.53
N GLY A 346 -12.27 28.95 8.84
CA GLY A 346 -11.30 28.81 7.75
C GLY A 346 -9.85 28.54 8.19
N GLN A 347 -9.55 28.58 9.50
CA GLN A 347 -8.23 28.24 10.01
C GLN A 347 -8.19 26.79 10.49
N VAL A 348 -7.16 26.04 10.11
CA VAL A 348 -6.89 24.71 10.63
C VAL A 348 -6.48 24.83 12.10
N ILE A 349 -7.27 24.21 12.98
CA ILE A 349 -7.04 24.17 14.41
C ILE A 349 -6.36 22.89 14.84
N GLU A 350 -6.70 21.78 14.16
CA GLU A 350 -6.19 20.47 14.52
C GLU A 350 -6.08 19.59 13.26
N THR A 351 -5.01 18.77 13.22
CA THR A 351 -4.84 17.74 12.19
C THR A 351 -4.49 16.44 12.90
N MET A 352 -5.27 15.40 12.66
CA MET A 352 -5.10 14.13 13.33
C MET A 352 -5.18 12.96 12.34
N PRO A 353 -4.52 11.83 12.64
CA PRO A 353 -4.65 10.62 11.82
C PRO A 353 -6.10 10.15 11.73
N ARG A 354 -6.52 9.79 10.53
CA ARG A 354 -7.83 9.19 10.28
C ARG A 354 -7.87 7.80 10.88
N LEU A 355 -8.90 7.51 11.67
CA LEU A 355 -9.11 6.19 12.26
C LEU A 355 -9.40 5.14 11.17
N ARG A 356 -8.85 3.94 11.37
CA ARG A 356 -8.95 2.79 10.46
C ARG A 356 -9.45 1.56 11.23
N GLY A 357 -9.85 0.53 10.49
CA GLY A 357 -10.28 -0.73 11.09
C GLY A 357 -11.44 -0.58 12.07
N GLU A 358 -11.38 -1.26 13.19
CA GLU A 358 -12.44 -1.30 14.21
C GLU A 358 -12.41 -0.10 15.19
N ALA A 359 -11.34 0.70 15.20
CA ALA A 359 -11.21 1.84 16.08
C ALA A 359 -12.33 2.86 15.82
N ASP A 360 -13.17 3.14 16.82
CA ASP A 360 -14.34 4.01 16.71
C ASP A 360 -14.11 5.42 17.29
N HIS A 361 -13.03 5.62 18.05
CA HIS A 361 -12.67 6.92 18.63
C HIS A 361 -11.16 7.13 18.76
N ARG A 362 -10.77 8.42 18.75
CA ARG A 362 -9.42 8.90 19.02
C ARG A 362 -9.51 10.12 19.93
N ILE A 363 -8.95 10.01 21.12
CA ILE A 363 -8.97 11.05 22.13
C ILE A 363 -7.53 11.46 22.44
N ASP A 364 -7.19 12.72 22.22
CA ASP A 364 -5.95 13.31 22.72
C ASP A 364 -6.24 13.99 24.05
N TYR A 365 -5.59 13.54 25.13
CA TYR A 365 -5.76 14.08 26.47
C TYR A 365 -5.41 15.56 26.55
N ARG A 366 -4.52 16.07 25.68
CA ARG A 366 -4.13 17.48 25.62
C ARG A 366 -5.31 18.40 25.33
N HIS A 367 -6.31 17.90 24.61
CA HIS A 367 -7.51 18.67 24.31
C HIS A 367 -8.37 19.01 25.54
N ILE A 368 -8.30 18.20 26.59
CA ILE A 368 -9.15 18.31 27.78
C ILE A 368 -8.38 18.48 29.09
N ILE A 369 -7.05 18.34 29.04
CA ILE A 369 -6.21 18.34 30.26
C ILE A 369 -6.42 19.57 31.13
N GLY A 370 -6.56 20.75 30.55
CA GLY A 370 -6.84 21.98 31.29
C GLY A 370 -8.16 21.96 32.08
N SER A 371 -9.15 21.16 31.61
CA SER A 371 -10.40 20.91 32.32
C SER A 371 -10.24 19.88 33.43
N LEU A 372 -9.46 18.82 33.18
CA LEU A 372 -9.15 17.79 34.18
C LEU A 372 -8.34 18.36 35.36
N VAL A 373 -7.36 19.20 35.10
CA VAL A 373 -6.58 19.86 36.18
C VAL A 373 -7.48 20.66 37.13
N ARG A 374 -8.51 21.33 36.62
CA ARG A 374 -9.50 22.07 37.45
C ARG A 374 -10.48 21.14 38.16
N LYS A 375 -10.70 19.92 37.65
CA LYS A 375 -11.66 18.94 38.18
C LYS A 375 -11.05 17.53 38.13
N PRO A 376 -9.97 17.25 38.90
CA PRO A 376 -9.23 15.98 38.74
C PRO A 376 -10.09 14.74 39.08
N GLY A 377 -11.04 14.83 40.00
CA GLY A 377 -11.97 13.75 40.27
C GLY A 377 -12.92 13.36 39.10
N ALA A 378 -12.92 14.15 38.01
CA ALA A 378 -13.62 13.75 36.78
C ALA A 378 -12.87 12.68 35.97
N PHE A 379 -11.59 12.46 36.23
CA PHE A 379 -10.74 11.49 35.54
C PHE A 379 -11.32 10.08 35.65
N ALA A 380 -11.61 9.60 36.86
CA ALA A 380 -12.13 8.25 37.09
C ALA A 380 -13.45 7.97 36.34
N ARG A 381 -14.28 8.98 36.11
CA ARG A 381 -15.60 8.87 35.48
C ARG A 381 -15.62 9.34 34.03
N TYR A 382 -14.48 9.67 33.45
CA TYR A 382 -14.42 10.10 32.05
C TYR A 382 -14.71 8.94 31.12
N ARG A 383 -15.62 9.15 30.16
CA ARG A 383 -16.08 8.07 29.25
C ARG A 383 -14.94 7.41 28.49
N TYR A 384 -13.92 8.18 28.11
CA TYR A 384 -12.76 7.73 27.36
C TYR A 384 -11.50 7.70 28.23
N ARG A 385 -11.63 7.25 29.47
CA ARG A 385 -10.55 7.25 30.47
C ARG A 385 -9.33 6.46 29.97
N GLU A 386 -9.56 5.32 29.33
CA GLU A 386 -8.48 4.46 28.85
C GLU A 386 -7.60 5.15 27.80
N GLU A 387 -8.17 6.07 27.05
CA GLU A 387 -7.44 6.91 26.07
C GLU A 387 -6.60 8.03 26.72
N LEU A 388 -6.76 8.25 28.03
CA LEU A 388 -5.96 9.20 28.77
C LEU A 388 -4.64 8.63 29.28
N PHE A 389 -4.31 7.41 28.88
CA PHE A 389 -3.01 6.80 29.11
C PHE A 389 -2.22 6.81 27.79
N PRO A 390 -1.28 7.78 27.59
CA PRO A 390 -0.56 7.91 26.31
C PRO A 390 0.27 6.69 25.96
N SER A 391 0.72 5.94 26.98
CA SER A 391 1.48 4.71 26.83
C SER A 391 1.25 3.77 28.02
N LEU A 392 1.77 2.54 27.89
CA LEU A 392 1.76 1.55 28.96
C LEU A 392 2.49 2.06 30.23
N THR A 393 3.56 2.83 30.05
CA THR A 393 4.31 3.46 31.16
C THR A 393 3.41 4.38 31.99
N PHE A 394 2.62 5.22 31.35
CA PHE A 394 1.65 6.08 32.04
C PHE A 394 0.57 5.28 32.76
N ARG A 395 0.13 4.17 32.20
CA ARG A 395 -0.83 3.27 32.86
C ARG A 395 -0.23 2.65 34.12
N GLN A 396 0.98 2.09 34.02
CA GLN A 396 1.70 1.52 35.15
C GLN A 396 1.99 2.57 36.23
N ALA A 397 2.33 3.81 35.82
CA ALA A 397 2.51 4.92 36.75
C ALA A 397 1.22 5.25 37.51
N TYR A 398 0.08 5.26 36.84
CA TYR A 398 -1.21 5.43 37.52
C TYR A 398 -1.51 4.32 38.51
N ASP A 399 -1.27 3.06 38.14
CA ASP A 399 -1.49 1.91 39.02
C ASP A 399 -0.57 1.98 40.27
N ALA A 400 0.68 2.39 40.10
CA ALA A 400 1.60 2.65 41.22
C ALA A 400 1.12 3.80 42.13
N LEU A 401 0.61 4.87 41.54
CA LEU A 401 0.00 5.99 42.33
C LEU A 401 -1.25 5.57 43.08
N CYS A 402 -2.06 4.64 42.52
CA CYS A 402 -3.21 4.11 43.22
C CYS A 402 -2.80 3.33 44.49
N VAL A 403 -1.69 2.59 44.44
CA VAL A 403 -1.15 1.88 45.60
C VAL A 403 -0.61 2.82 46.69
N THR A 404 0.13 3.88 46.23
CA THR A 404 0.85 4.78 47.16
C THR A 404 -0.01 5.92 47.69
N HIS A 405 -0.92 6.47 46.87
CA HIS A 405 -1.69 7.69 47.16
C HIS A 405 -3.21 7.46 47.33
N GLY A 406 -3.72 6.24 47.03
CA GLY A 406 -5.12 5.88 47.20
C GLY A 406 -6.07 6.87 46.49
N GLU A 407 -6.99 7.49 47.21
CA GLU A 407 -7.96 8.46 46.67
C GLU A 407 -7.35 9.70 45.98
N ARG A 408 -6.08 10.00 46.25
CA ARG A 408 -5.35 11.12 45.65
C ARG A 408 -4.67 10.77 44.32
N ALA A 409 -4.68 9.49 43.93
CA ALA A 409 -4.02 9.02 42.71
C ALA A 409 -4.48 9.77 41.45
N ASP A 410 -5.79 10.02 41.32
CA ASP A 410 -6.34 10.78 40.18
C ASP A 410 -5.76 12.19 40.10
N VAL A 411 -5.58 12.86 41.24
CA VAL A 411 -5.02 14.21 41.31
C VAL A 411 -3.56 14.22 40.87
N GLU A 412 -2.76 13.32 41.42
CA GLU A 412 -1.34 13.18 41.10
C GLU A 412 -1.17 12.81 39.61
N TYR A 413 -1.93 11.84 39.10
CA TYR A 413 -1.86 11.44 37.71
C TYR A 413 -2.27 12.55 36.74
N VAL A 414 -3.37 13.25 36.98
CA VAL A 414 -3.80 14.37 36.13
C VAL A 414 -2.75 15.47 36.10
N ARG A 415 -2.04 15.71 37.21
CA ARG A 415 -0.92 16.65 37.24
C ARG A 415 0.28 16.18 36.43
N LEU A 416 0.59 14.86 36.46
CA LEU A 416 1.62 14.26 35.59
C LEU A 416 1.27 14.39 34.13
N LEU A 417 0.02 14.11 33.74
CA LEU A 417 -0.45 14.31 32.35
C LEU A 417 -0.34 15.78 31.93
N HIS A 418 -0.67 16.69 32.83
CA HIS A 418 -0.51 18.14 32.58
C HIS A 418 0.95 18.53 32.38
N LEU A 419 1.85 18.00 33.20
CA LEU A 419 3.29 18.18 33.04
C LEU A 419 3.75 17.66 31.67
N ALA A 420 3.31 16.48 31.27
CA ALA A 420 3.61 15.89 29.95
C ALA A 420 3.10 16.77 28.81
N ALA A 421 1.88 17.31 28.93
CA ALA A 421 1.28 18.20 27.94
C ALA A 421 1.98 19.56 27.80
N THR A 422 2.57 20.06 28.89
CA THR A 422 3.16 21.41 28.95
C THR A 422 4.68 21.42 28.79
N THR A 423 5.33 20.28 28.92
CA THR A 423 6.78 20.12 28.74
C THR A 423 7.09 19.15 27.59
N SER A 424 7.41 17.91 27.89
CA SER A 424 7.68 16.85 26.91
C SER A 424 7.14 15.52 27.43
N GLU A 425 6.17 14.94 26.73
CA GLU A 425 5.61 13.63 27.05
C GLU A 425 6.70 12.57 27.12
N ARG A 426 7.60 12.53 26.11
CA ARG A 426 8.72 11.59 26.08
C ARG A 426 9.64 11.72 27.29
N HIS A 427 9.87 12.93 27.78
CA HIS A 427 10.75 13.18 28.92
C HIS A 427 10.07 12.72 30.23
N VAL A 428 8.79 13.02 30.39
CA VAL A 428 8.00 12.54 31.53
C VAL A 428 7.92 11.01 31.51
N GLU A 429 7.65 10.41 30.36
CA GLU A 429 7.60 8.96 30.19
C GLU A 429 8.91 8.27 30.56
N ALA A 430 10.07 8.78 30.07
CA ALA A 430 11.37 8.23 30.42
C ALA A 430 11.65 8.32 31.92
N THR A 431 11.26 9.43 32.57
CA THR A 431 11.38 9.60 34.01
C THR A 431 10.52 8.59 34.77
N LEU A 432 9.25 8.43 34.38
CA LEU A 432 8.33 7.45 34.97
C LEU A 432 8.85 6.03 34.79
N LEU A 433 9.36 5.68 33.61
CA LEU A 433 9.90 4.36 33.33
C LEU A 433 11.09 4.04 34.26
N THR A 434 12.00 4.99 34.50
CA THR A 434 13.12 4.84 35.41
C THR A 434 12.65 4.61 36.85
N LEU A 435 11.70 5.45 37.32
CA LEU A 435 11.18 5.34 38.69
C LEU A 435 10.42 4.03 38.94
N LEU A 436 9.66 3.57 37.95
CA LEU A 436 8.97 2.27 37.98
C LEU A 436 9.94 1.09 38.00
N HIS A 437 10.98 1.13 37.15
CA HIS A 437 12.02 0.10 37.09
C HIS A 437 12.76 -0.02 38.43
N ASP A 438 13.10 1.12 39.04
CA ASP A 438 13.83 1.15 40.31
C ASP A 438 12.92 0.95 41.54
N ALA A 439 11.64 0.67 41.31
CA ALA A 439 10.60 0.54 42.34
C ALA A 439 10.59 1.71 43.36
N GLN A 440 10.93 2.91 42.89
CA GLN A 440 10.94 4.12 43.75
C GLN A 440 9.53 4.69 43.84
N PRO A 441 9.07 5.03 45.07
CA PRO A 441 7.83 5.79 45.24
C PRO A 441 8.00 7.17 44.63
N PHE A 442 6.99 7.68 43.94
CA PHE A 442 6.99 8.99 43.30
C PHE A 442 5.64 9.68 43.44
N ASP A 443 5.67 10.98 43.36
CA ASP A 443 4.53 11.87 43.23
C ASP A 443 4.78 12.89 42.09
N TYR A 444 3.81 13.76 41.84
CA TYR A 444 3.94 14.81 40.86
C TYR A 444 5.15 15.72 41.10
N ALA A 445 5.38 16.11 42.39
CA ALA A 445 6.45 17.06 42.73
C ALA A 445 7.84 16.46 42.44
N GLY A 446 8.05 15.20 42.79
CA GLY A 446 9.28 14.48 42.50
C GLY A 446 9.57 14.36 41.00
N VAL A 447 8.57 13.98 40.21
CA VAL A 447 8.71 13.89 38.73
C VAL A 447 8.95 15.29 38.12
N GLN A 448 8.22 16.31 38.58
CA GLN A 448 8.40 17.69 38.11
C GLN A 448 9.83 18.19 38.35
N ALA A 449 10.41 17.91 39.53
CA ALA A 449 11.77 18.33 39.85
C ALA A 449 12.83 17.72 38.93
N ILE A 450 12.59 16.49 38.43
CA ILE A 450 13.48 15.82 37.49
C ILE A 450 13.28 16.35 36.05
N VAL A 451 12.03 16.50 35.62
CA VAL A 451 11.69 16.90 34.24
C VAL A 451 11.98 18.38 33.98
N THR A 452 11.76 19.25 35.00
CA THR A 452 12.00 20.69 34.92
C THR A 452 12.97 21.13 36.04
N PRO A 453 14.25 20.75 35.94
CA PRO A 453 15.21 21.20 36.90
C PRO A 453 15.27 22.74 36.88
N MET A 454 15.23 23.35 38.04
CA MET A 454 15.41 24.81 38.15
C MET A 454 16.72 25.17 37.49
N THR A 455 16.66 25.84 36.34
CA THR A 455 17.85 26.42 35.72
C THR A 455 18.54 27.32 36.74
N PRO A 456 19.80 27.05 37.11
CA PRO A 456 20.51 27.96 37.98
C PRO A 456 20.46 29.36 37.35
N ARG A 457 20.06 30.39 38.12
CA ARG A 457 20.10 31.77 37.63
C ARG A 457 21.53 32.01 37.15
N VAL A 458 21.69 32.09 35.82
CA VAL A 458 22.97 32.55 35.26
C VAL A 458 23.22 33.91 35.88
N PRO A 459 24.34 34.08 36.63
CA PRO A 459 24.66 35.40 37.18
C PRO A 459 24.74 36.38 36.01
N VAL A 460 24.07 37.51 36.12
CA VAL A 460 24.20 38.60 35.15
C VAL A 460 25.64 39.05 35.25
N ILE A 461 26.50 38.56 34.35
CA ILE A 461 27.86 39.09 34.25
C ILE A 461 27.72 40.49 33.67
N GLY A 462 27.83 41.49 34.52
CA GLY A 462 27.98 42.87 34.06
C GLY A 462 29.30 42.99 33.30
N ILE A 463 29.24 42.89 32.00
CA ILE A 463 30.40 43.23 31.17
C ILE A 463 30.55 44.75 31.25
N PRO A 464 31.64 45.26 31.85
CA PRO A 464 31.85 46.69 31.83
C PRO A 464 31.90 47.17 30.39
N THR A 465 31.18 48.24 30.12
CA THR A 465 31.20 48.84 28.77
C THR A 465 32.65 49.20 28.47
N PRO A 466 33.24 48.67 27.37
CA PRO A 466 34.64 48.98 27.04
C PRO A 466 34.76 50.50 26.83
N ASP A 467 35.79 51.09 27.47
CA ASP A 467 36.11 52.48 27.26
C ASP A 467 36.62 52.66 25.83
N LEU A 468 35.78 53.19 24.97
CA LEU A 468 36.08 53.40 23.54
C LEU A 468 37.25 54.38 23.35
N ALA A 469 37.57 55.25 24.31
CA ALA A 469 38.71 56.15 24.25
C ALA A 469 40.05 55.41 24.20
N GLN A 470 40.12 54.16 24.72
CA GLN A 470 41.31 53.31 24.58
C GLN A 470 41.55 52.83 23.15
N TYR A 471 40.53 52.81 22.33
CA TYR A 471 40.66 52.39 20.90
C TYR A 471 41.01 53.57 19.99
N ASP A 472 40.71 54.85 20.42
CA ASP A 472 41.10 56.02 19.64
C ASP A 472 42.62 56.17 19.52
N ALA A 473 43.38 55.66 20.50
CA ALA A 473 44.81 55.60 20.45
C ALA A 473 45.38 54.69 19.36
N LEU A 474 44.59 53.68 18.91
CA LEU A 474 44.97 52.78 17.82
C LEU A 474 44.74 53.39 16.44
N LEU A 475 43.86 54.39 16.34
CA LEU A 475 43.58 55.10 15.10
C LEU A 475 44.54 56.30 14.87
N GLY A 476 45.23 56.79 15.91
CA GLY A 476 46.19 57.89 15.85
C GLY A 476 47.63 57.50 15.42
N GLY A 477 47.93 56.25 15.16
CA GLY A 477 49.26 55.71 14.86
C GLY A 477 49.62 55.67 13.35
N GLY A 478 48.96 56.44 12.49
CA GLY A 478 49.32 56.55 11.08
C GLY A 478 50.33 57.67 10.83
N GLY A 479 51.60 57.44 11.08
CA GLY A 479 52.65 58.33 10.58
C GLY A 479 52.81 58.21 9.07
N PRO A 480 53.16 59.29 8.40
CA PRO A 480 53.26 59.29 6.93
C PRO A 480 54.54 58.54 6.50
N CYS A 481 54.40 57.71 5.48
CA CYS A 481 55.49 57.35 4.57
C CYS A 481 55.66 58.37 3.53
#